data_a6d17a8f2ddbe902957c899fa4f48392
#
_entry.id   a6d17a8f2ddbe902957c899fa4f48392
#
_cell.length_a   1.000
_cell.length_b   1.000
_cell.length_c   1.000
_cell.angle_alpha   90.00
_cell.angle_beta   90.00
_cell.angle_gamma   90.00
#
_symmetry.space_group_name_H-M   'P 1'
#
loop_
_entity.id
_entity.type
_entity.pdbx_description
1 polymer ?
#
loop_
_entity_poly.entity_id
_entity_poly.type
_entity_poly.pdbx_seq_one_letter_code
_entity_poly.pdbx_strand_id
1 'polypeptide(L)'
;MFRLKILLMIFCIAFSVQAAFAEKQARYLLGAMPLPSNQFPDSYGSYSKGCLSGGQAMLESGPTWQVMRLSRGRNWGHPNMISFLERLSKAVAKETSWNGIYIGDISQPRGGPMISGHVSHQMGLDVDIWMLPAKNLNLTKSERESISSIDVRAKNKKTISSNWTKDHMEILKLSANDPSVDRIFVTAPVKIYMCNHESGNRDWLQKIRPYWGHNFHFHVRLKCPKDASFCKTQKPTVQYLSKGGIGCDETLNWWITKALEPIKIDPNKITPKSKKHPRDYTMADLPKQCIAVLNSE
;
A
#
# COMPACT_ATOMS: atom_id res chain seq x y z
N MET A 1 -24.63 52.63 -67.14
CA MET A 1 -25.15 52.47 -65.78
C MET A 1 -24.79 51.04 -65.33
N PHE A 2 -23.64 50.83 -64.65
CA PHE A 2 -23.24 49.55 -64.10
C PHE A 2 -23.64 49.49 -62.64
N ARG A 3 -24.46 48.51 -62.25
CA ARG A 3 -24.79 48.23 -60.84
C ARG A 3 -23.82 47.25 -60.33
N LEU A 4 -22.95 47.66 -59.39
CA LEU A 4 -22.02 46.87 -58.66
C LEU A 4 -22.76 46.11 -57.50
N LYS A 5 -22.91 44.79 -57.59
CA LYS A 5 -23.43 43.95 -56.48
C LYS A 5 -22.28 43.57 -55.57
N ILE A 6 -22.26 44.14 -54.38
CA ILE A 6 -21.33 43.75 -53.30
C ILE A 6 -21.91 42.50 -52.65
N LEU A 7 -21.22 41.37 -52.82
CA LEU A 7 -21.51 40.11 -52.12
C LEU A 7 -20.83 40.14 -50.75
N LEU A 8 -21.61 40.32 -49.68
CA LEU A 8 -21.09 40.22 -48.30
C LEU A 8 -20.95 38.72 -47.98
N MET A 9 -19.71 38.23 -47.94
CA MET A 9 -19.37 36.87 -47.51
C MET A 9 -19.26 36.88 -45.96
N ILE A 10 -20.29 36.44 -45.25
CA ILE A 10 -20.27 36.25 -43.80
C ILE A 10 -19.47 34.96 -43.50
N PHE A 11 -18.26 35.12 -43.03
CA PHE A 11 -17.42 34.03 -42.58
C PHE A 11 -17.84 33.63 -41.13
N CYS A 12 -18.75 32.67 -41.01
CA CYS A 12 -19.08 32.11 -39.70
C CYS A 12 -17.89 31.25 -39.20
N ILE A 13 -17.03 31.83 -38.35
CA ILE A 13 -16.05 31.10 -37.61
C ILE A 13 -16.79 30.34 -36.48
N ALA A 14 -17.09 29.09 -36.74
CA ALA A 14 -17.57 28.16 -35.68
C ALA A 14 -16.41 27.89 -34.70
N PHE A 15 -16.36 28.62 -33.59
CA PHE A 15 -15.56 28.26 -32.45
C PHE A 15 -16.17 26.96 -31.84
N SER A 16 -15.62 25.83 -32.21
CA SER A 16 -15.89 24.59 -31.48
C SER A 16 -15.26 24.70 -30.07
N VAL A 17 -16.09 25.10 -29.10
CA VAL A 17 -15.75 24.95 -27.68
C VAL A 17 -15.74 23.44 -27.38
N GLN A 18 -14.58 22.83 -27.53
CA GLN A 18 -14.34 21.50 -26.96
C GLN A 18 -14.40 21.68 -25.45
N ALA A 19 -15.55 21.36 -24.87
CA ALA A 19 -15.66 21.17 -23.44
C ALA A 19 -14.69 20.03 -23.09
N ALA A 20 -13.56 20.37 -22.47
CA ALA A 20 -12.63 19.41 -21.92
C ALA A 20 -13.38 18.71 -20.76
N PHE A 21 -14.05 17.61 -21.06
CA PHE A 21 -14.55 16.73 -20.00
C PHE A 21 -13.33 16.27 -19.20
N ALA A 22 -13.29 16.64 -17.92
CA ALA A 22 -12.23 16.18 -17.04
C ALA A 22 -12.19 14.65 -17.10
N GLU A 23 -11.04 14.11 -17.49
CA GLU A 23 -10.86 12.65 -17.60
C GLU A 23 -11.16 12.01 -16.25
N LYS A 24 -12.00 10.98 -16.22
CA LYS A 24 -12.39 10.28 -14.99
C LYS A 24 -11.17 9.71 -14.27
N GLN A 25 -11.07 9.94 -12.97
CA GLN A 25 -9.94 9.45 -12.17
C GLN A 25 -9.87 7.92 -12.19
N ALA A 26 -8.66 7.39 -12.30
CA ALA A 26 -8.39 5.95 -12.38
C ALA A 26 -8.95 5.15 -11.19
N ARG A 27 -9.02 5.78 -10.00
CA ARG A 27 -9.63 5.15 -8.80
C ARG A 27 -11.09 4.76 -8.97
N TYR A 28 -11.86 5.50 -9.79
CA TYR A 28 -13.27 5.18 -10.05
C TYR A 28 -13.43 4.20 -11.21
N LEU A 29 -12.44 4.06 -12.07
CA LEU A 29 -12.45 3.12 -13.18
C LEU A 29 -11.99 1.73 -12.70
N LEU A 30 -10.78 1.64 -12.18
CA LEU A 30 -10.22 0.38 -11.67
C LEU A 30 -10.94 -0.11 -10.40
N GLY A 31 -11.36 0.82 -9.51
CA GLY A 31 -12.10 0.49 -8.30
C GLY A 31 -13.53 -0.01 -8.52
N ALA A 32 -14.11 0.20 -9.70
CA ALA A 32 -15.41 -0.33 -10.08
C ALA A 32 -15.34 -1.76 -10.63
N MET A 33 -14.13 -2.29 -10.89
CA MET A 33 -13.96 -3.63 -11.46
C MET A 33 -14.16 -4.69 -10.38
N PRO A 34 -15.19 -5.55 -10.46
CA PRO A 34 -15.46 -6.56 -9.44
C PRO A 34 -14.57 -7.80 -9.57
N LEU A 35 -13.98 -8.00 -10.75
CA LEU A 35 -13.19 -9.18 -11.11
C LEU A 35 -11.79 -8.78 -11.59
N PRO A 36 -10.80 -9.65 -11.48
CA PRO A 36 -9.46 -9.42 -12.03
C PRO A 36 -9.51 -9.35 -13.57
N SER A 37 -8.46 -8.88 -14.19
CA SER A 37 -8.30 -8.96 -15.63
C SER A 37 -8.02 -10.41 -16.06
N ASN A 38 -8.52 -10.81 -17.24
CA ASN A 38 -8.29 -12.13 -17.80
C ASN A 38 -6.93 -12.20 -18.54
N GLN A 39 -5.87 -11.88 -17.81
CA GLN A 39 -4.48 -11.84 -18.31
C GLN A 39 -3.60 -12.63 -17.35
N PHE A 40 -2.39 -12.97 -17.78
CA PHE A 40 -1.40 -13.55 -16.86
C PHE A 40 -1.09 -12.59 -15.71
N PRO A 41 -0.83 -13.13 -14.50
CA PRO A 41 -0.46 -12.31 -13.35
C PRO A 41 0.80 -11.48 -13.60
N ASP A 42 0.69 -10.16 -13.46
CA ASP A 42 1.81 -9.22 -13.52
C ASP A 42 1.52 -7.95 -12.72
N SER A 43 2.56 -7.26 -12.31
CA SER A 43 2.51 -6.01 -11.55
C SER A 43 3.12 -4.88 -12.39
N TYR A 44 2.31 -3.89 -12.77
CA TYR A 44 2.76 -2.79 -13.62
C TYR A 44 2.99 -1.51 -12.83
N GLY A 45 4.13 -0.86 -13.06
CA GLY A 45 4.46 0.44 -12.48
C GLY A 45 5.08 0.36 -11.10
N SER A 46 4.66 1.21 -10.19
CA SER A 46 5.15 1.27 -8.81
C SER A 46 4.00 1.12 -7.81
N TYR A 47 4.34 0.87 -6.55
CA TYR A 47 3.37 0.61 -5.46
C TYR A 47 2.31 1.70 -5.29
N SER A 48 2.60 2.95 -5.66
CA SER A 48 1.68 4.10 -5.60
C SER A 48 1.31 4.69 -6.96
N LYS A 49 1.73 4.05 -8.07
CA LYS A 49 1.42 4.46 -9.43
C LYS A 49 1.51 3.24 -10.35
N GLY A 50 0.49 2.39 -10.30
CA GLY A 50 0.50 1.10 -10.99
C GLY A 50 -0.87 0.45 -11.08
N CYS A 51 -0.89 -0.80 -11.54
CA CYS A 51 -2.06 -1.68 -11.59
C CYS A 51 -1.62 -3.14 -11.52
N LEU A 52 -2.60 -4.04 -11.34
CA LEU A 52 -2.43 -5.48 -11.19
C LEU A 52 -3.15 -6.20 -12.33
N SER A 53 -2.42 -6.97 -13.10
CA SER A 53 -2.94 -7.91 -14.09
C SER A 53 -3.13 -9.29 -13.47
N GLY A 54 -4.18 -10.03 -13.85
CA GLY A 54 -4.42 -11.40 -13.41
C GLY A 54 -4.39 -11.59 -11.91
N GLY A 55 -4.95 -10.63 -11.14
CA GLY A 55 -4.96 -10.67 -9.69
C GLY A 55 -5.61 -11.94 -9.15
N GLN A 56 -5.04 -12.52 -8.10
CA GLN A 56 -5.58 -13.67 -7.37
C GLN A 56 -6.22 -13.22 -6.06
N ALA A 57 -7.43 -13.72 -5.78
CA ALA A 57 -8.08 -13.47 -4.50
C ALA A 57 -7.42 -14.29 -3.38
N MET A 58 -7.07 -13.66 -2.26
CA MET A 58 -6.86 -14.36 -1.00
C MET A 58 -8.20 -14.90 -0.52
N LEU A 59 -8.27 -16.19 -0.23
CA LEU A 59 -9.48 -16.79 0.35
C LEU A 59 -9.87 -16.03 1.63
N GLU A 60 -11.16 -15.78 1.79
CA GLU A 60 -11.68 -15.02 2.94
C GLU A 60 -11.30 -15.62 4.29
N SER A 61 -11.13 -16.93 4.35
CA SER A 61 -10.68 -17.68 5.53
C SER A 61 -9.82 -18.87 5.11
N GLY A 62 -8.85 -19.19 5.93
CA GLY A 62 -8.01 -20.38 5.82
C GLY A 62 -7.66 -20.93 7.19
N PRO A 63 -6.89 -22.01 7.28
CA PRO A 63 -6.58 -22.65 8.55
C PRO A 63 -5.80 -21.76 9.52
N THR A 64 -5.09 -20.75 9.02
CA THR A 64 -4.23 -19.85 9.81
C THR A 64 -4.43 -18.37 9.49
N TRP A 65 -5.52 -18.01 8.82
CA TRP A 65 -5.82 -16.58 8.54
C TRP A 65 -7.30 -16.32 8.40
N GLN A 66 -7.69 -15.06 8.62
CA GLN A 66 -8.94 -14.47 8.14
C GLN A 66 -8.69 -13.10 7.53
N VAL A 67 -9.33 -12.85 6.38
CA VAL A 67 -9.36 -11.53 5.74
C VAL A 67 -10.40 -10.64 6.43
N MET A 68 -10.03 -9.41 6.74
CA MET A 68 -10.85 -8.43 7.43
C MET A 68 -11.42 -7.41 6.45
N ARG A 69 -12.57 -6.77 6.81
CA ARG A 69 -13.19 -5.72 5.98
C ARG A 69 -13.56 -6.18 4.58
N LEU A 70 -14.24 -7.32 4.48
CA LEU A 70 -14.60 -7.98 3.22
C LEU A 70 -15.39 -7.09 2.26
N SER A 71 -16.23 -6.18 2.81
CA SER A 71 -17.02 -5.21 2.03
C SER A 71 -16.18 -4.29 1.14
N ARG A 72 -14.87 -4.18 1.43
CA ARG A 72 -13.96 -3.34 0.64
C ARG A 72 -13.52 -4.00 -0.67
N GLY A 73 -13.65 -5.33 -0.82
CA GLY A 73 -13.16 -6.07 -1.98
C GLY A 73 -11.65 -5.92 -2.23
N ARG A 74 -10.84 -5.86 -1.16
CA ARG A 74 -9.40 -5.53 -1.24
C ARG A 74 -8.50 -6.70 -0.83
N ASN A 75 -8.97 -7.92 -1.05
CA ASN A 75 -8.23 -9.15 -0.79
C ASN A 75 -7.56 -9.74 -2.05
N TRP A 76 -7.23 -8.90 -3.03
CA TRP A 76 -6.61 -9.33 -4.28
C TRP A 76 -5.13 -9.00 -4.30
N GLY A 77 -4.32 -9.92 -4.79
CA GLY A 77 -2.86 -9.73 -4.86
C GLY A 77 -2.24 -10.44 -6.06
N HIS A 78 -0.97 -10.12 -6.31
CA HIS A 78 -0.14 -10.96 -7.16
C HIS A 78 0.00 -12.35 -6.51
N PRO A 79 0.10 -13.49 -7.27
CA PRO A 79 0.27 -14.83 -6.70
C PRO A 79 1.39 -14.93 -5.66
N ASN A 80 2.49 -14.20 -5.85
CA ASN A 80 3.59 -14.16 -4.87
C ASN A 80 3.15 -13.59 -3.51
N MET A 81 2.20 -12.64 -3.50
CA MET A 81 1.63 -12.09 -2.26
C MET A 81 0.75 -13.12 -1.57
N ILE A 82 -0.09 -13.83 -2.32
CA ILE A 82 -0.96 -14.88 -1.77
C ILE A 82 -0.10 -15.98 -1.14
N SER A 83 0.90 -16.47 -1.88
CA SER A 83 1.84 -17.50 -1.37
C SER A 83 2.65 -17.01 -0.16
N PHE A 84 3.05 -15.74 -0.13
CA PHE A 84 3.70 -15.14 1.05
C PHE A 84 2.79 -15.18 2.28
N LEU A 85 1.54 -14.75 2.14
CA LEU A 85 0.58 -14.72 3.25
C LEU A 85 0.27 -16.11 3.80
N GLU A 86 0.14 -17.12 2.93
CA GLU A 86 -0.06 -18.51 3.33
C GLU A 86 1.14 -19.06 4.12
N ARG A 87 2.38 -18.77 3.68
CA ARG A 87 3.58 -19.19 4.40
C ARG A 87 3.70 -18.48 5.74
N LEU A 88 3.52 -17.15 5.74
CA LEU A 88 3.64 -16.34 6.94
C LEU A 88 2.61 -16.76 7.99
N SER A 89 1.35 -16.93 7.61
CA SER A 89 0.28 -17.28 8.55
C SER A 89 0.53 -18.64 9.24
N LYS A 90 1.03 -19.62 8.49
CA LYS A 90 1.45 -20.93 9.02
C LYS A 90 2.63 -20.79 9.99
N ALA A 91 3.63 -19.99 9.63
CA ALA A 91 4.79 -19.76 10.49
C ALA A 91 4.38 -19.06 11.80
N VAL A 92 3.50 -18.05 11.72
CA VAL A 92 2.96 -17.35 12.89
C VAL A 92 2.21 -18.30 13.82
N ALA A 93 1.33 -19.15 13.29
CA ALA A 93 0.58 -20.13 14.10
C ALA A 93 1.50 -21.15 14.78
N LYS A 94 2.66 -21.45 14.19
CA LYS A 94 3.63 -22.39 14.75
C LYS A 94 4.55 -21.76 15.80
N GLU A 95 5.04 -20.54 15.55
CA GLU A 95 6.13 -19.92 16.31
C GLU A 95 5.66 -18.92 17.38
N THR A 96 4.35 -18.61 17.44
CA THR A 96 3.77 -17.64 18.37
C THR A 96 2.56 -18.20 19.10
N SER A 97 2.01 -17.43 20.04
CA SER A 97 0.74 -17.76 20.72
C SER A 97 -0.51 -17.40 19.88
N TRP A 98 -0.35 -16.92 18.65
CA TRP A 98 -1.46 -16.60 17.76
C TRP A 98 -1.84 -17.80 16.89
N ASN A 99 -3.13 -17.98 16.63
CA ASN A 99 -3.60 -19.06 15.74
C ASN A 99 -3.33 -18.74 14.24
N GLY A 100 -2.77 -17.58 13.95
CA GLY A 100 -2.50 -17.12 12.60
C GLY A 100 -2.50 -15.59 12.50
N ILE A 101 -3.01 -15.05 11.39
CA ILE A 101 -3.02 -13.60 11.14
C ILE A 101 -4.38 -13.08 10.68
N TYR A 102 -4.68 -11.83 11.01
CA TYR A 102 -5.76 -11.06 10.38
C TYR A 102 -5.19 -10.23 9.25
N ILE A 103 -5.64 -10.53 8.03
CA ILE A 103 -5.21 -9.85 6.81
C ILE A 103 -6.15 -8.68 6.55
N GLY A 104 -5.59 -7.49 6.48
CA GLY A 104 -6.27 -6.26 6.05
C GLY A 104 -6.29 -6.09 4.53
N ASP A 105 -6.15 -4.85 4.08
CA ASP A 105 -6.18 -4.54 2.65
C ASP A 105 -4.90 -5.06 1.94
N ILE A 106 -5.07 -5.71 0.79
CA ILE A 106 -4.00 -6.07 -0.16
C ILE A 106 -4.10 -5.12 -1.35
N SER A 107 -5.00 -5.40 -2.29
CA SER A 107 -5.26 -4.59 -3.48
C SER A 107 -6.69 -4.82 -3.95
N GLN A 108 -7.15 -3.98 -4.89
CA GLN A 108 -8.37 -4.20 -5.67
C GLN A 108 -8.13 -5.27 -6.75
N PRO A 109 -9.19 -5.87 -7.35
CA PRO A 109 -9.05 -6.97 -8.34
C PRO A 109 -8.09 -6.65 -9.50
N ARG A 110 -8.08 -5.40 -9.97
CA ARG A 110 -7.21 -4.89 -11.04
C ARG A 110 -6.17 -3.88 -10.53
N GLY A 111 -5.98 -3.79 -9.21
CA GLY A 111 -5.07 -2.80 -8.62
C GLY A 111 -5.50 -1.36 -8.85
N GLY A 112 -4.53 -0.49 -9.04
CA GLY A 112 -4.76 0.94 -9.26
C GLY A 112 -5.04 1.73 -7.99
N PRO A 113 -5.19 3.07 -8.11
CA PRO A 113 -5.49 3.94 -7.00
C PRO A 113 -6.82 3.57 -6.33
N MET A 114 -6.87 3.60 -5.02
CA MET A 114 -8.08 3.30 -4.24
C MET A 114 -8.91 4.57 -3.98
N ILE A 115 -10.22 4.43 -3.84
CA ILE A 115 -11.15 5.53 -3.53
C ILE A 115 -10.82 6.12 -2.15
N SER A 116 -10.45 5.28 -1.19
CA SER A 116 -10.15 5.67 0.20
C SER A 116 -8.99 4.88 0.78
N GLY A 117 -8.42 5.33 1.90
CA GLY A 117 -7.34 4.66 2.60
C GLY A 117 -5.98 4.90 1.94
N HIS A 118 -5.41 3.88 1.38
CA HIS A 118 -4.02 3.80 0.97
C HIS A 118 -3.63 4.68 -0.23
N VAL A 119 -2.37 5.14 -0.24
CA VAL A 119 -1.71 5.76 -1.39
C VAL A 119 -1.03 4.70 -2.26
N SER A 120 -0.52 3.64 -1.65
CA SER A 120 0.04 2.45 -2.30
C SER A 120 -1.01 1.34 -2.46
N HIS A 121 -0.61 0.08 -2.48
CA HIS A 121 -1.47 -1.09 -2.71
C HIS A 121 -2.02 -1.17 -4.15
N GLN A 122 -1.31 -0.60 -5.12
CA GLN A 122 -1.85 -0.47 -6.47
C GLN A 122 -1.48 -1.62 -7.41
N MET A 123 -0.53 -2.49 -7.04
CA MET A 123 -0.05 -3.54 -7.94
C MET A 123 0.03 -4.93 -7.30
N GLY A 124 -0.76 -5.14 -6.21
CA GLY A 124 -0.91 -6.44 -5.57
C GLY A 124 0.32 -6.98 -4.84
N LEU A 125 1.30 -6.12 -4.52
CA LEU A 125 2.54 -6.46 -3.82
C LEU A 125 2.67 -5.78 -2.44
N ASP A 126 1.61 -5.16 -1.96
CA ASP A 126 1.47 -4.58 -0.63
C ASP A 126 0.38 -5.30 0.16
N VAL A 127 0.56 -5.45 1.47
CA VAL A 127 -0.49 -5.95 2.37
C VAL A 127 -0.37 -5.31 3.74
N ASP A 128 -1.50 -5.01 4.35
CA ASP A 128 -1.62 -4.65 5.76
C ASP A 128 -1.97 -5.89 6.58
N ILE A 129 -1.20 -6.16 7.63
CA ILE A 129 -1.48 -7.23 8.59
C ILE A 129 -1.77 -6.57 9.93
N TRP A 130 -2.90 -6.92 10.55
CA TRP A 130 -3.35 -6.30 11.79
C TRP A 130 -2.43 -6.64 12.97
N MET A 131 -2.28 -5.66 13.88
CA MET A 131 -1.59 -5.88 15.16
C MET A 131 -2.48 -6.62 16.17
N LEU A 132 -3.78 -6.78 15.92
CA LEU A 132 -4.66 -7.56 16.78
C LEU A 132 -4.28 -9.05 16.71
N PRO A 133 -3.95 -9.71 17.86
CA PRO A 133 -3.66 -11.14 17.91
C PRO A 133 -4.81 -11.98 17.34
N ALA A 134 -4.56 -12.76 16.32
CA ALA A 134 -5.54 -13.64 15.69
C ALA A 134 -5.74 -14.93 16.51
N LYS A 135 -6.37 -14.81 17.68
CA LYS A 135 -6.68 -15.94 18.57
C LYS A 135 -7.98 -16.66 18.21
N ASN A 136 -8.85 -16.04 17.41
CA ASN A 136 -10.07 -16.63 16.89
C ASN A 136 -10.11 -16.46 15.37
N LEU A 137 -10.07 -17.57 14.63
CA LEU A 137 -10.17 -17.58 13.16
C LEU A 137 -11.56 -18.00 12.65
N ASN A 138 -12.56 -17.98 13.53
CA ASN A 138 -13.96 -18.29 13.20
C ASN A 138 -14.86 -17.05 13.31
N LEU A 139 -14.32 -15.85 13.11
CA LEU A 139 -15.09 -14.63 13.10
C LEU A 139 -16.10 -14.65 11.95
N THR A 140 -17.34 -14.28 12.25
CA THR A 140 -18.40 -14.08 11.26
C THR A 140 -18.08 -12.90 10.33
N LYS A 141 -18.75 -12.81 9.18
CA LYS A 141 -18.59 -11.66 8.28
C LYS A 141 -18.88 -10.33 8.99
N SER A 142 -19.91 -10.28 9.85
CA SER A 142 -20.26 -9.08 10.62
C SER A 142 -19.16 -8.68 11.61
N GLU A 143 -18.60 -9.65 12.33
CA GLU A 143 -17.49 -9.38 13.26
C GLU A 143 -16.26 -8.86 12.51
N ARG A 144 -15.90 -9.45 11.37
CA ARG A 144 -14.79 -8.99 10.52
C ARG A 144 -14.98 -7.56 10.00
N GLU A 145 -16.22 -7.10 9.86
CA GLU A 145 -16.53 -5.71 9.50
C GLU A 145 -16.47 -4.76 10.71
N SER A 146 -16.79 -5.21 11.90
CA SER A 146 -17.01 -4.35 13.09
C SER A 146 -15.81 -4.24 14.01
N ILE A 147 -15.07 -5.33 14.27
CA ILE A 147 -13.91 -5.28 15.17
C ILE A 147 -12.79 -4.41 14.59
N SER A 148 -11.97 -3.85 15.49
CA SER A 148 -10.83 -3.03 15.11
C SER A 148 -9.53 -3.66 15.58
N SER A 149 -8.46 -3.38 14.86
CA SER A 149 -7.12 -3.72 15.32
C SER A 149 -6.72 -2.84 16.52
N ILE A 150 -5.64 -3.22 17.20
CA ILE A 150 -5.13 -2.55 18.41
C ILE A 150 -4.00 -1.58 18.09
N ASP A 151 -3.91 -0.48 18.85
CA ASP A 151 -2.79 0.45 18.76
C ASP A 151 -1.61 -0.08 19.60
N VAL A 152 -0.51 -0.41 18.94
CA VAL A 152 0.73 -0.84 19.61
C VAL A 152 1.66 0.32 19.98
N ARG A 153 1.25 1.55 19.69
CA ARG A 153 1.95 2.78 20.04
C ARG A 153 1.27 3.45 21.22
N ALA A 154 2.03 3.83 22.23
CA ALA A 154 1.51 4.57 23.38
C ALA A 154 1.01 5.99 23.00
N LYS A 155 0.14 6.58 23.84
CA LYS A 155 -0.45 7.91 23.63
C LYS A 155 0.60 9.02 23.47
N ASN A 156 1.78 8.89 24.13
CA ASN A 156 2.90 9.82 23.99
C ASN A 156 3.56 9.79 22.61
N LYS A 157 3.22 8.82 21.75
CA LYS A 157 3.78 8.57 20.41
C LYS A 157 5.27 8.25 20.37
N LYS A 158 5.94 8.11 21.51
CA LYS A 158 7.38 7.90 21.65
C LYS A 158 7.75 6.47 22.03
N THR A 159 6.82 5.73 22.64
CA THR A 159 7.03 4.36 23.14
C THR A 159 5.98 3.41 22.60
N ILE A 160 6.23 2.11 22.75
CA ILE A 160 5.21 1.06 22.55
C ILE A 160 4.14 1.16 23.65
N SER A 161 2.92 0.70 23.33
CA SER A 161 1.83 0.56 24.32
C SER A 161 1.88 -0.79 25.04
N SER A 162 1.04 -0.98 26.06
CA SER A 162 0.85 -2.27 26.73
C SER A 162 0.27 -3.36 25.83
N ASN A 163 -0.25 -3.02 24.65
CA ASN A 163 -0.76 -3.98 23.68
C ASN A 163 0.38 -4.71 22.93
N TRP A 164 1.60 -4.15 22.94
CA TRP A 164 2.75 -4.76 22.29
C TRP A 164 3.24 -5.97 23.10
N THR A 165 3.50 -7.09 22.43
CA THR A 165 4.03 -8.32 23.03
C THR A 165 5.24 -8.83 22.26
N LYS A 166 5.94 -9.83 22.80
CA LYS A 166 7.03 -10.51 22.11
C LYS A 166 6.56 -11.19 20.79
N ASP A 167 5.31 -11.65 20.73
CA ASP A 167 4.77 -12.27 19.54
C ASP A 167 4.67 -11.27 18.36
N HIS A 168 4.35 -9.99 18.63
CA HIS A 168 4.41 -8.96 17.60
C HIS A 168 5.81 -8.80 16.99
N MET A 169 6.85 -8.87 17.84
CA MET A 169 8.24 -8.82 17.35
C MET A 169 8.57 -10.05 16.52
N GLU A 170 8.14 -11.23 16.95
CA GLU A 170 8.39 -12.47 16.24
C GLU A 170 7.70 -12.50 14.87
N ILE A 171 6.43 -12.05 14.78
CA ILE A 171 5.71 -11.96 13.50
C ILE A 171 6.41 -11.02 12.51
N LEU A 172 6.91 -9.88 12.99
CA LEU A 172 7.67 -8.95 12.16
C LEU A 172 9.01 -9.55 11.71
N LYS A 173 9.67 -10.32 12.56
CA LYS A 173 10.90 -11.04 12.24
C LYS A 173 10.66 -12.13 11.20
N LEU A 174 9.63 -12.97 11.39
CA LEU A 174 9.21 -13.97 10.41
C LEU A 174 8.90 -13.34 9.05
N SER A 175 8.14 -12.22 9.05
CA SER A 175 7.82 -11.48 7.83
C SER A 175 9.08 -10.94 7.14
N ALA A 176 10.00 -10.31 7.89
CA ALA A 176 11.20 -9.70 7.34
C ALA A 176 12.21 -10.75 6.82
N ASN A 177 12.24 -11.95 7.39
CA ASN A 177 13.11 -13.04 6.95
C ASN A 177 12.63 -13.70 5.65
N ASP A 178 11.37 -13.53 5.25
CA ASP A 178 10.93 -14.03 3.94
C ASP A 178 11.73 -13.32 2.82
N PRO A 179 12.34 -14.08 1.87
CA PRO A 179 13.18 -13.51 0.82
C PRO A 179 12.43 -12.64 -0.17
N SER A 180 11.11 -12.81 -0.31
CA SER A 180 10.26 -12.00 -1.18
C SER A 180 10.01 -10.58 -0.64
N VAL A 181 10.21 -10.35 0.67
CA VAL A 181 9.95 -9.06 1.31
C VAL A 181 11.06 -8.06 1.00
N ASP A 182 10.66 -6.89 0.47
CA ASP A 182 11.52 -5.72 0.27
C ASP A 182 11.64 -4.91 1.57
N ARG A 183 10.52 -4.53 2.16
CA ARG A 183 10.47 -3.76 3.41
C ARG A 183 9.15 -3.93 4.13
N ILE A 184 9.15 -3.53 5.42
CA ILE A 184 7.97 -3.51 6.27
C ILE A 184 7.87 -2.15 6.92
N PHE A 185 6.71 -1.50 6.82
CA PHE A 185 6.46 -0.23 7.49
C PHE A 185 5.78 -0.46 8.84
N VAL A 186 6.31 0.20 9.87
CA VAL A 186 5.81 0.16 11.24
C VAL A 186 5.84 1.56 11.86
N THR A 187 5.11 1.78 12.94
CA THR A 187 5.30 3.00 13.74
C THR A 187 6.71 3.03 14.37
N ALA A 188 7.31 4.22 14.45
CA ALA A 188 8.70 4.36 14.90
C ALA A 188 9.02 3.75 16.28
N PRO A 189 8.15 3.86 17.32
CA PRO A 189 8.41 3.21 18.60
C PRO A 189 8.60 1.70 18.50
N VAL A 190 7.89 1.04 17.58
CA VAL A 190 8.05 -0.41 17.32
C VAL A 190 9.44 -0.71 16.78
N LYS A 191 9.92 0.07 15.79
CA LYS A 191 11.29 -0.11 15.26
C LYS A 191 12.33 0.11 16.33
N ILE A 192 12.20 1.17 17.15
CA ILE A 192 13.13 1.49 18.25
C ILE A 192 13.13 0.36 19.28
N TYR A 193 11.95 -0.13 19.68
CA TYR A 193 11.84 -1.25 20.60
C TYR A 193 12.61 -2.50 20.09
N MET A 194 12.37 -2.88 18.83
CA MET A 194 13.05 -4.04 18.24
C MET A 194 14.56 -3.84 18.15
N CYS A 195 15.03 -2.63 17.83
CA CYS A 195 16.46 -2.31 17.85
C CYS A 195 17.10 -2.52 19.22
N ASN A 196 16.37 -2.25 20.29
CA ASN A 196 16.88 -2.35 21.68
C ASN A 196 16.75 -3.77 22.27
N HIS A 197 15.85 -4.62 21.72
CA HIS A 197 15.55 -5.90 22.34
C HIS A 197 15.95 -7.13 21.49
N GLU A 198 16.30 -6.94 20.21
CA GLU A 198 16.85 -8.05 19.41
C GLU A 198 18.32 -8.27 19.77
N SER A 199 18.58 -9.43 20.36
CA SER A 199 19.94 -9.86 20.79
C SER A 199 20.59 -10.89 19.87
N GLY A 200 19.79 -11.53 18.97
CA GLY A 200 20.27 -12.50 18.01
C GLY A 200 20.71 -11.91 16.66
N ASN A 201 20.39 -12.59 15.56
CA ASN A 201 20.62 -12.05 14.22
C ASN A 201 19.74 -10.81 14.01
N ARG A 202 20.36 -9.69 13.69
CA ARG A 202 19.74 -8.38 13.57
C ARG A 202 19.56 -7.92 12.12
N ASP A 203 20.00 -8.68 11.11
CA ASP A 203 20.01 -8.28 9.71
C ASP A 203 18.62 -7.96 9.16
N TRP A 204 17.61 -8.73 9.64
CA TRP A 204 16.20 -8.51 9.28
C TRP A 204 15.68 -7.13 9.65
N LEU A 205 16.26 -6.48 10.68
CA LEU A 205 15.87 -5.14 11.09
C LEU A 205 16.08 -4.11 9.99
N GLN A 206 16.99 -4.34 9.05
CA GLN A 206 17.19 -3.44 7.90
C GLN A 206 15.91 -3.23 7.10
N LYS A 207 15.08 -4.27 6.95
CA LYS A 207 13.81 -4.21 6.22
C LYS A 207 12.71 -3.49 6.99
N ILE A 208 12.82 -3.36 8.30
CA ILE A 208 11.82 -2.67 9.14
C ILE A 208 12.04 -1.16 9.08
N ARG A 209 11.05 -0.44 8.56
CA ARG A 209 11.17 1.01 8.30
C ARG A 209 10.08 1.78 9.04
N PRO A 210 10.43 2.80 9.82
CA PRO A 210 9.44 3.66 10.44
C PRO A 210 8.67 4.44 9.39
N TYR A 211 7.34 4.50 9.57
CA TYR A 211 6.46 5.32 8.73
C TYR A 211 5.19 5.73 9.50
N TRP A 212 4.56 6.82 9.07
CA TRP A 212 3.33 7.32 9.69
C TRP A 212 2.16 6.35 9.51
N GLY A 213 1.22 6.34 10.47
CA GLY A 213 -0.05 5.60 10.35
C GLY A 213 0.03 4.09 10.49
N HIS A 214 1.20 3.51 10.85
CA HIS A 214 1.41 2.06 10.95
C HIS A 214 1.50 1.61 12.43
N ASN A 215 0.49 1.98 13.22
CA ASN A 215 0.39 1.61 14.64
C ASN A 215 -0.73 0.61 14.96
N PHE A 216 -1.70 0.42 14.05
CA PHE A 216 -2.75 -0.61 14.13
C PHE A 216 -2.47 -1.83 13.24
N HIS A 217 -1.60 -1.69 12.28
CA HIS A 217 -1.13 -2.72 11.37
C HIS A 217 0.33 -2.49 11.04
N PHE A 218 1.00 -3.51 10.58
CA PHE A 218 2.25 -3.36 9.85
C PHE A 218 1.98 -3.61 8.36
N HIS A 219 2.66 -2.85 7.52
CA HIS A 219 2.50 -2.92 6.07
C HIS A 219 3.70 -3.64 5.48
N VAL A 220 3.46 -4.77 4.85
CA VAL A 220 4.49 -5.54 4.15
C VAL A 220 4.48 -5.19 2.68
N ARG A 221 5.65 -4.92 2.14
CA ARG A 221 5.89 -4.70 0.71
C ARG A 221 6.80 -5.78 0.17
N LEU A 222 6.34 -6.48 -0.85
CA LEU A 222 7.15 -7.46 -1.55
C LEU A 222 8.03 -6.80 -2.63
N LYS A 223 9.11 -7.47 -2.99
CA LYS A 223 9.91 -7.14 -4.17
C LYS A 223 9.11 -7.37 -5.44
N CYS A 224 9.46 -6.69 -6.53
CA CYS A 224 8.96 -7.05 -7.84
C CYS A 224 9.28 -8.52 -8.16
N PRO A 225 8.34 -9.27 -8.78
CA PRO A 225 8.65 -10.58 -9.33
C PRO A 225 9.82 -10.50 -10.32
N LYS A 226 10.62 -11.57 -10.41
CA LYS A 226 11.84 -11.56 -11.26
C LYS A 226 11.55 -11.39 -12.75
N ASP A 227 10.40 -11.86 -13.19
CA ASP A 227 9.88 -11.85 -14.56
C ASP A 227 9.00 -10.63 -14.89
N ALA A 228 8.69 -9.80 -13.91
CA ALA A 228 7.85 -8.60 -14.07
C ALA A 228 8.66 -7.40 -14.60
N SER A 229 8.88 -7.35 -15.91
CA SER A 229 9.74 -6.33 -16.58
C SER A 229 9.27 -4.88 -16.37
N PHE A 230 7.99 -4.65 -16.12
CA PHE A 230 7.42 -3.31 -15.94
C PHE A 230 7.17 -2.95 -14.48
N CYS A 231 7.47 -3.84 -13.54
CA CYS A 231 7.40 -3.58 -12.12
C CYS A 231 8.61 -2.75 -11.66
N LYS A 232 8.36 -1.70 -10.90
CA LYS A 232 9.41 -0.80 -10.40
C LYS A 232 9.54 -0.92 -8.89
N THR A 233 10.62 -1.56 -8.46
CA THR A 233 10.99 -1.64 -7.04
C THR A 233 11.16 -0.24 -6.44
N GLN A 234 10.74 -0.07 -5.19
CA GLN A 234 10.83 1.21 -4.51
C GLN A 234 12.27 1.69 -4.34
N LYS A 235 12.52 2.94 -4.73
CA LYS A 235 13.77 3.66 -4.43
C LYS A 235 13.50 4.74 -3.37
N PRO A 236 14.48 5.07 -2.52
CA PRO A 236 15.76 4.38 -2.32
C PRO A 236 15.58 2.99 -1.67
N THR A 237 16.55 2.10 -1.86
CA THR A 237 16.56 0.75 -1.28
C THR A 237 16.71 0.79 0.24
N VAL A 238 16.31 -0.27 0.95
CA VAL A 238 16.51 -0.35 2.40
C VAL A 238 17.99 -0.30 2.79
N GLN A 239 18.87 -0.88 1.96
CA GLN A 239 20.32 -0.83 2.16
C GLN A 239 20.85 0.62 2.09
N TYR A 240 20.41 1.39 1.10
CA TYR A 240 20.77 2.81 1.00
C TYR A 240 20.27 3.61 2.20
N LEU A 241 18.99 3.43 2.58
CA LEU A 241 18.36 4.13 3.71
C LEU A 241 19.01 3.84 5.06
N SER A 242 19.58 2.64 5.23
CA SER A 242 20.27 2.21 6.45
C SER A 242 21.80 2.36 6.35
N LYS A 243 22.31 3.01 5.30
CA LYS A 243 23.75 3.19 5.05
C LYS A 243 24.52 1.86 5.13
N GLY A 244 23.93 0.79 4.61
CA GLY A 244 24.48 -0.57 4.66
C GLY A 244 24.29 -1.32 5.98
N GLY A 245 23.86 -0.63 7.06
CA GLY A 245 23.62 -1.23 8.38
C GLY A 245 22.18 -1.76 8.54
N ILE A 246 21.77 -1.95 9.78
CA ILE A 246 20.46 -2.47 10.16
C ILE A 246 19.39 -1.39 10.38
N GLY A 247 19.74 -0.11 10.24
CA GLY A 247 18.83 1.02 10.41
C GLY A 247 18.40 1.22 11.88
N CYS A 248 19.28 0.92 12.82
CA CYS A 248 19.11 1.14 14.26
C CYS A 248 20.08 2.23 14.78
N ASP A 249 20.17 3.31 14.06
CA ASP A 249 21.03 4.45 14.38
C ASP A 249 20.22 5.63 14.95
N GLU A 250 20.93 6.70 15.30
CA GLU A 250 20.38 7.91 15.89
C GLU A 250 19.31 8.61 15.03
N THR A 251 19.23 8.33 13.74
CA THR A 251 18.20 8.92 12.86
C THR A 251 16.78 8.51 13.29
N LEU A 252 16.65 7.42 14.04
CA LEU A 252 15.38 7.01 14.62
C LEU A 252 14.86 8.02 15.66
N ASN A 253 15.75 8.76 16.34
CA ASN A 253 15.36 9.75 17.34
C ASN A 253 14.52 10.88 16.73
N TRP A 254 14.76 11.23 15.47
CA TRP A 254 13.96 12.22 14.77
C TRP A 254 12.45 11.89 14.80
N TRP A 255 12.10 10.62 14.63
CA TRP A 255 10.70 10.17 14.57
C TRP A 255 9.92 10.32 15.89
N ILE A 256 10.62 10.29 17.03
CA ILE A 256 10.02 10.40 18.38
C ILE A 256 10.29 11.75 19.04
N THR A 257 10.92 12.67 18.31
CA THR A 257 11.22 14.04 18.78
C THR A 257 10.74 15.05 17.74
N LYS A 258 11.60 15.49 16.83
CA LYS A 258 11.36 16.54 15.83
C LYS A 258 10.13 16.28 14.96
N ALA A 259 9.91 15.03 14.56
CA ALA A 259 8.76 14.66 13.74
C ALA A 259 7.40 14.78 14.47
N LEU A 260 7.40 14.89 15.79
CA LEU A 260 6.20 15.09 16.62
C LEU A 260 5.95 16.58 16.96
N GLU A 261 6.89 17.46 16.67
CA GLU A 261 6.71 18.90 16.88
C GLU A 261 5.67 19.45 15.88
N PRO A 262 4.87 20.44 16.30
CA PRO A 262 3.95 21.11 15.39
C PRO A 262 4.70 21.71 14.19
N ILE A 263 4.17 21.56 12.99
CA ILE A 263 4.73 22.18 11.79
C ILE A 263 4.58 23.70 11.93
N LYS A 264 5.69 24.40 12.02
CA LYS A 264 5.70 25.86 11.93
C LYS A 264 5.52 26.26 10.47
N ILE A 265 4.36 26.82 10.14
CA ILE A 265 4.08 27.33 8.79
C ILE A 265 4.76 28.69 8.70
N ASP A 266 5.73 28.82 7.82
CA ASP A 266 6.28 30.12 7.43
C ASP A 266 5.38 30.72 6.34
N PRO A 267 4.64 31.82 6.60
CA PRO A 267 3.73 32.41 5.63
C PRO A 267 4.44 32.97 4.39
N ASN A 268 5.75 33.22 4.47
CA ASN A 268 6.56 33.75 3.36
C ASN A 268 7.22 32.65 2.52
N LYS A 269 7.07 31.40 2.91
CA LYS A 269 7.68 30.28 2.19
C LYS A 269 6.82 29.94 0.97
N ILE A 270 7.35 30.18 -0.23
CA ILE A 270 6.76 29.71 -1.48
C ILE A 270 6.73 28.17 -1.43
N THR A 271 5.54 27.59 -1.25
CA THR A 271 5.37 26.13 -1.34
C THR A 271 5.51 25.71 -2.80
N PRO A 272 6.42 24.80 -3.13
CA PRO A 272 6.46 24.21 -4.46
C PRO A 272 5.10 23.62 -4.85
N LYS A 273 4.70 23.75 -6.11
CA LYS A 273 3.47 23.13 -6.60
C LYS A 273 3.43 21.66 -6.17
N SER A 274 2.42 21.27 -5.41
CA SER A 274 2.30 19.91 -4.89
C SER A 274 2.24 18.91 -6.06
N LYS A 275 2.95 17.80 -5.95
CA LYS A 275 2.80 16.69 -6.90
C LYS A 275 1.36 16.19 -6.87
N LYS A 276 0.83 15.82 -8.05
CA LYS A 276 -0.51 15.24 -8.18
C LYS A 276 -0.64 14.05 -7.20
N HIS A 277 -1.68 14.07 -6.37
CA HIS A 277 -1.88 13.00 -5.40
C HIS A 277 -2.29 11.70 -6.14
N PRO A 278 -1.84 10.51 -5.73
CA PRO A 278 -2.16 9.25 -6.42
C PRO A 278 -3.65 9.00 -6.63
N ARG A 279 -4.52 9.45 -5.73
CA ARG A 279 -5.98 9.36 -5.90
C ARG A 279 -6.53 10.22 -7.03
N ASP A 280 -5.79 11.21 -7.47
CA ASP A 280 -6.19 12.13 -8.54
C ASP A 280 -5.63 11.71 -9.91
N TYR A 281 -4.90 10.60 -9.98
CA TYR A 281 -4.42 10.05 -11.24
C TYR A 281 -5.59 9.67 -12.14
N THR A 282 -5.45 9.99 -13.42
CA THR A 282 -6.25 9.47 -14.51
C THR A 282 -5.54 8.25 -15.12
N MET A 283 -6.17 7.56 -16.07
CA MET A 283 -5.50 6.44 -16.75
C MET A 283 -4.24 6.87 -17.51
N ALA A 284 -4.20 8.10 -18.01
CA ALA A 284 -3.02 8.67 -18.67
C ALA A 284 -1.82 8.87 -17.72
N ASP A 285 -2.04 9.02 -16.43
CA ASP A 285 -0.96 9.11 -15.44
C ASP A 285 -0.34 7.74 -15.11
N LEU A 286 -1.07 6.63 -15.30
CA LEU A 286 -0.65 5.27 -14.98
C LEU A 286 0.23 4.68 -16.10
N PRO A 287 0.94 3.56 -15.84
CA PRO A 287 1.59 2.80 -16.90
C PRO A 287 0.61 2.45 -18.02
N LYS A 288 1.06 2.53 -19.29
CA LYS A 288 0.21 2.25 -20.46
C LYS A 288 -0.47 0.87 -20.44
N GLN A 289 0.17 -0.11 -19.80
CA GLN A 289 -0.38 -1.46 -19.61
C GLN A 289 -1.68 -1.47 -18.81
N CYS A 290 -1.87 -0.48 -17.92
CA CYS A 290 -3.09 -0.38 -17.10
C CYS A 290 -4.36 -0.14 -17.92
N ILE A 291 -4.25 0.39 -19.14
CA ILE A 291 -5.39 0.53 -20.06
C ILE A 291 -5.87 -0.86 -20.49
N ALA A 292 -4.95 -1.75 -20.87
CA ALA A 292 -5.28 -3.14 -21.22
C ALA A 292 -5.84 -3.92 -20.02
N VAL A 293 -5.31 -3.67 -18.81
CA VAL A 293 -5.84 -4.25 -17.56
C VAL A 293 -7.26 -3.78 -17.29
N LEU A 294 -7.55 -2.47 -17.47
CA LEU A 294 -8.89 -1.92 -17.29
C LEU A 294 -9.90 -2.52 -18.27
N ASN A 295 -9.53 -2.68 -19.54
CA ASN A 295 -10.43 -3.09 -20.63
C ASN A 295 -10.45 -4.61 -20.85
N SER A 296 -9.75 -5.40 -20.05
CA SER A 296 -9.80 -6.87 -20.12
C SER A 296 -11.19 -7.36 -19.73
N GLU A 297 -11.73 -8.28 -20.49
CA GLU A 297 -12.99 -9.00 -20.20
C GLU A 297 -12.82 -10.02 -19.07
#